data_07a64392dbf67a5467b1b05d363e4244
#
_entry.id   07a64392dbf67a5467b1b05d363e4244
#
_cell.length_a   1.000
_cell.length_b   1.000
_cell.length_c   1.000
_cell.angle_alpha   90.00
_cell.angle_beta   90.00
_cell.angle_gamma   90.00
#
_symmetry.space_group_name_H-M   'P 1'
#
loop_
_entity.id
_entity.type
_entity.pdbx_description
1 polymer ?
#
loop_
_entity_poly.entity_id
_entity_poly.type
_entity_poly.pdbx_seq_one_letter_code
_entity_poly.pdbx_strand_id
1 'polypeptide(L)'
;RQTVQRGDLIEELHYICDLERMMTRTVYGSANPKEIYTLAQTREDLPRLKERAASCRGPELDALADQIDPLQAIQSRICAAIDPDAPSTLKDGGVIARGYHPEVDELRSIRDNTKGVLASLETRLREETGIPKLKIGYNHVFGYYIEVSNSYKNLVPESYIRKQTLTSGERYITQELKDLESKIL
;
A
#
# COMPACT_ATOMS: atom_id res chain seq x y z
N ARG A 1 20.56 28.37 35.54
CA ARG A 1 19.17 28.64 35.07
C ARG A 1 18.86 28.04 33.69
N GLN A 2 19.89 27.71 32.88
CA GLN A 2 19.66 27.11 31.54
C GLN A 2 19.66 25.57 31.49
N THR A 3 19.83 24.90 32.64
CA THR A 3 19.94 23.42 32.67
C THR A 3 18.63 22.72 32.29
N VAL A 4 17.50 23.28 32.69
CA VAL A 4 16.18 22.77 32.36
C VAL A 4 15.91 22.95 30.84
N GLN A 5 16.10 24.15 30.34
CA GLN A 5 15.91 24.49 28.92
C GLN A 5 16.79 23.63 28.00
N ARG A 6 18.05 23.37 28.41
CA ARG A 6 18.94 22.47 27.71
C ARG A 6 18.43 21.03 27.72
N GLY A 7 17.87 20.58 28.86
CA GLY A 7 17.24 19.27 28.99
C GLY A 7 16.07 19.12 28.02
N ASP A 8 15.17 20.10 28.01
CA ASP A 8 14.01 20.14 27.13
C ASP A 8 14.42 20.12 25.65
N LEU A 9 15.47 20.88 25.27
CA LEU A 9 15.96 20.88 23.89
C LEU A 9 16.58 19.54 23.48
N ILE A 10 17.30 18.87 24.38
CA ILE A 10 17.86 17.54 24.13
C ILE A 10 16.73 16.52 23.95
N GLU A 11 15.67 16.62 24.74
CA GLU A 11 14.51 15.74 24.62
C GLU A 11 13.81 15.91 23.25
N GLU A 12 13.57 17.14 22.82
CA GLU A 12 12.99 17.41 21.49
C GLU A 12 13.87 16.88 20.35
N LEU A 13 15.18 16.97 20.47
CA LEU A 13 16.12 16.44 19.46
C LEU A 13 16.04 14.91 19.31
N HIS A 14 15.58 14.16 20.33
CA HIS A 14 15.39 12.72 20.23
C HIS A 14 14.24 12.32 19.31
N TYR A 15 13.27 13.19 19.10
CA TYR A 15 12.15 12.95 18.18
C TYR A 15 12.51 13.26 16.71
N ILE A 16 13.61 13.95 16.48
CA ILE A 16 14.08 14.27 15.12
C ILE A 16 14.84 13.09 14.55
N CYS A 17 14.35 12.54 13.44
CA CYS A 17 15.08 11.48 12.74
C CYS A 17 16.38 11.99 12.11
N ASP A 18 17.28 11.08 11.74
CA ASP A 18 18.52 11.40 11.01
C ASP A 18 18.19 11.93 9.61
N LEU A 19 17.98 13.25 9.51
CA LEU A 19 17.58 13.93 8.29
C LEU A 19 18.62 13.79 7.17
N GLU A 20 19.91 13.83 7.51
CA GLU A 20 20.99 13.73 6.51
C GLU A 20 21.00 12.35 5.84
N ARG A 21 20.89 11.30 6.63
CA ARG A 21 20.78 9.93 6.11
C ARG A 21 19.52 9.75 5.28
N MET A 22 18.39 10.28 5.74
CA MET A 22 17.11 10.17 5.04
C MET A 22 17.14 10.92 3.70
N MET A 23 17.72 12.12 3.68
CA MET A 23 17.90 12.90 2.44
C MET A 23 18.82 12.17 1.46
N THR A 24 19.93 11.64 1.95
CA THR A 24 20.84 10.83 1.12
C THR A 24 20.10 9.66 0.48
N ARG A 25 19.33 8.88 1.25
CA ARG A 25 18.54 7.77 0.73
C ARG A 25 17.48 8.20 -0.29
N THR A 26 16.86 9.36 -0.05
CA THR A 26 15.85 9.91 -0.97
C THR A 26 16.49 10.32 -2.30
N VAL A 27 17.62 11.01 -2.28
CA VAL A 27 18.35 11.44 -3.49
C VAL A 27 18.83 10.24 -4.32
N TYR A 28 19.30 9.18 -3.66
CA TYR A 28 19.72 7.94 -4.33
C TYR A 28 18.54 7.03 -4.74
N GLY A 29 17.30 7.41 -4.47
CA GLY A 29 16.12 6.59 -4.79
C GLY A 29 16.02 5.28 -4.00
N SER A 30 16.71 5.18 -2.87
CA SER A 30 16.71 3.99 -2.01
C SER A 30 15.79 4.11 -0.78
N ALA A 31 15.19 5.28 -0.55
CA ALA A 31 14.20 5.47 0.49
C ALA A 31 12.89 4.79 0.11
N ASN A 32 12.30 4.06 1.06
CA ASN A 32 10.98 3.45 0.87
C ASN A 32 9.85 4.43 1.25
N PRO A 33 8.58 4.15 0.86
CA PRO A 33 7.46 5.06 1.13
C PRO A 33 7.27 5.37 2.62
N LYS A 34 7.43 4.36 3.48
CA LYS A 34 7.29 4.52 4.93
C LYS A 34 8.37 5.43 5.52
N GLU A 35 9.60 5.33 5.03
CA GLU A 35 10.70 6.23 5.43
C GLU A 35 10.41 7.67 5.02
N ILE A 36 9.90 7.90 3.80
CA ILE A 36 9.52 9.25 3.34
C ILE A 36 8.36 9.81 4.16
N TYR A 37 7.37 8.99 4.50
CA TYR A 37 6.28 9.41 5.37
C TYR A 37 6.77 9.76 6.78
N THR A 38 7.67 8.96 7.36
CA THR A 38 8.31 9.24 8.66
C THR A 38 9.10 10.54 8.62
N LEU A 39 9.83 10.81 7.52
CA LEU A 39 10.51 12.08 7.33
C LEU A 39 9.53 13.27 7.38
N ALA A 40 8.37 13.13 6.75
CA ALA A 40 7.34 14.18 6.81
C ALA A 40 6.75 14.36 8.22
N GLN A 41 6.61 13.28 9.00
CA GLN A 41 6.14 13.33 10.38
C GLN A 41 7.15 14.07 11.31
N THR A 42 8.45 13.85 11.14
CA THR A 42 9.50 14.55 11.90
C THR A 42 9.34 16.08 11.86
N ARG A 43 8.75 16.60 10.78
CA ARG A 43 8.50 18.03 10.66
C ARG A 43 7.50 18.57 11.70
N GLU A 44 6.61 17.76 12.24
CA GLU A 44 5.68 18.20 13.30
C GLU A 44 6.44 18.65 14.55
N ASP A 45 7.65 18.13 14.75
CA ASP A 45 8.53 18.43 15.87
C ASP A 45 9.43 19.65 15.60
N LEU A 46 9.66 20.06 14.33
CA LEU A 46 10.52 21.19 13.98
C LEU A 46 10.07 22.54 14.56
N PRO A 47 8.78 22.93 14.58
CA PRO A 47 8.33 24.15 15.21
C PRO A 47 8.63 24.17 16.70
N ARG A 48 8.42 23.05 17.41
CA ARG A 48 8.73 22.92 18.84
C ARG A 48 10.23 23.00 19.08
N LEU A 49 11.03 22.33 18.25
CA LEU A 49 12.48 22.42 18.30
C LEU A 49 12.96 23.88 18.13
N LYS A 50 12.40 24.60 17.16
CA LYS A 50 12.69 26.03 16.94
C LYS A 50 12.36 26.87 18.16
N GLU A 51 11.21 26.73 18.75
CA GLU A 51 10.79 27.43 19.96
C GLU A 51 11.69 27.11 21.16
N ARG A 52 12.04 25.82 21.34
CA ARG A 52 12.96 25.40 22.42
C ARG A 52 14.36 25.95 22.22
N ALA A 53 14.89 25.94 21.01
CA ALA A 53 16.18 26.52 20.68
C ALA A 53 16.19 28.02 21.00
N ALA A 54 15.20 28.80 20.56
CA ALA A 54 15.05 30.22 20.83
C ALA A 54 14.90 30.55 22.35
N SER A 55 14.29 29.62 23.13
CA SER A 55 14.16 29.79 24.58
C SER A 55 15.47 29.65 25.34
N CYS A 56 16.49 29.06 24.77
CA CYS A 56 17.80 28.81 25.38
C CYS A 56 18.74 30.05 25.38
N ARG A 57 18.25 31.23 25.04
CA ARG A 57 18.95 32.53 25.10
C ARG A 57 20.43 32.44 24.82
N GLY A 58 20.81 32.54 23.58
CA GLY A 58 22.20 32.66 23.15
C GLY A 58 22.27 32.99 21.67
N PRO A 59 23.16 33.94 21.27
CA PRO A 59 23.19 34.42 19.89
C PRO A 59 23.40 33.31 18.85
N GLU A 60 24.09 32.26 19.20
CA GLU A 60 24.32 31.10 18.32
C GLU A 60 23.06 30.27 18.17
N LEU A 61 22.34 30.01 19.27
CA LEU A 61 21.08 29.23 19.23
C LEU A 61 19.94 30.01 18.58
N ASP A 62 19.88 31.31 18.79
CA ASP A 62 18.94 32.20 18.13
C ASP A 62 19.17 32.20 16.62
N ALA A 63 20.42 32.31 16.16
CA ALA A 63 20.75 32.22 14.74
C ALA A 63 20.45 30.86 14.12
N LEU A 64 20.66 29.77 14.86
CA LEU A 64 20.29 28.42 14.39
C LEU A 64 18.77 28.24 14.34
N ALA A 65 18.04 28.71 15.36
CA ALA A 65 16.59 28.66 15.38
C ALA A 65 15.96 29.41 14.19
N ASP A 66 16.50 30.55 13.83
CA ASP A 66 16.03 31.34 12.67
C ASP A 66 16.25 30.64 11.34
N GLN A 67 17.26 29.76 11.23
CA GLN A 67 17.56 28.98 10.03
C GLN A 67 16.67 27.74 9.91
N ILE A 68 15.97 27.28 10.97
CA ILE A 68 15.05 26.17 10.90
C ILE A 68 13.83 26.56 10.06
N ASP A 69 13.73 25.98 8.86
CA ASP A 69 12.54 26.05 8.01
C ASP A 69 11.64 24.85 8.32
N PRO A 70 10.39 25.07 8.73
CA PRO A 70 9.44 23.99 8.99
C PRO A 70 9.03 23.18 7.76
N LEU A 71 9.37 23.55 6.53
CA LEU A 71 9.11 22.83 5.26
C LEU A 71 7.64 22.42 5.07
N GLN A 72 6.70 23.29 5.47
CA GLN A 72 5.26 22.97 5.55
C GLN A 72 4.67 22.45 4.24
N ALA A 73 5.04 23.06 3.12
CA ALA A 73 4.49 22.67 1.82
C ALA A 73 4.92 21.24 1.43
N ILE A 74 6.18 20.89 1.70
CA ILE A 74 6.72 19.56 1.40
C ILE A 74 6.03 18.50 2.28
N GLN A 75 5.93 18.76 3.56
CA GLN A 75 5.27 17.87 4.51
C GLN A 75 3.81 17.62 4.11
N SER A 76 3.05 18.68 3.88
CA SER A 76 1.63 18.57 3.50
C SER A 76 1.48 17.75 2.23
N ARG A 77 2.37 17.92 1.25
CA ARG A 77 2.35 17.15 0.01
C ARG A 77 2.66 15.67 0.23
N ILE A 78 3.65 15.35 1.06
CA ILE A 78 4.01 13.95 1.36
C ILE A 78 2.88 13.27 2.11
N CYS A 79 2.34 13.90 3.17
CA CYS A 79 1.24 13.33 3.97
C CYS A 79 -0.06 13.19 3.16
N ALA A 80 -0.30 14.06 2.19
CA ALA A 80 -1.44 13.91 1.30
C ALA A 80 -1.25 12.78 0.27
N ALA A 81 0.00 12.57 -0.19
CA ALA A 81 0.29 11.63 -1.28
C ALA A 81 0.52 10.19 -0.82
N ILE A 82 1.14 10.00 0.34
CA ILE A 82 1.54 8.68 0.85
C ILE A 82 0.55 8.24 1.92
N ASP A 83 0.06 7.00 1.79
CA ASP A 83 -0.80 6.38 2.79
C ASP A 83 -0.04 6.19 4.10
N PRO A 84 -0.60 6.54 5.27
CA PRO A 84 0.03 6.32 6.57
C PRO A 84 0.44 4.86 6.82
N ASP A 85 -0.35 3.93 6.29
CA ASP A 85 -0.12 2.48 6.38
C ASP A 85 0.63 1.92 5.18
N ALA A 86 1.30 2.79 4.40
CA ALA A 86 2.05 2.39 3.22
C ALA A 86 3.07 1.28 3.55
N PRO A 87 3.16 0.23 2.72
CA PRO A 87 4.12 -0.85 2.93
C PRO A 87 5.56 -0.36 2.67
N SER A 88 6.53 -1.09 3.23
CA SER A 88 7.95 -0.80 3.01
C SER A 88 8.44 -1.13 1.59
N THR A 89 7.65 -1.87 0.80
CA THR A 89 7.97 -2.26 -0.58
C THR A 89 6.92 -1.76 -1.56
N LEU A 90 7.37 -1.18 -2.65
CA LEU A 90 6.50 -0.71 -3.74
C LEU A 90 5.73 -1.85 -4.42
N LYS A 91 6.24 -3.09 -4.36
CA LYS A 91 5.62 -4.26 -5.01
C LYS A 91 4.27 -4.64 -4.41
N ASP A 92 4.07 -4.33 -3.13
CA ASP A 92 2.83 -4.67 -2.42
C ASP A 92 1.67 -3.71 -2.79
N GLY A 93 1.97 -2.61 -3.48
CA GLY A 93 0.99 -1.57 -3.80
C GLY A 93 0.52 -0.81 -2.56
N GLY A 94 -0.58 -0.04 -2.67
CA GLY A 94 -1.17 0.66 -1.53
C GLY A 94 -0.37 1.86 -1.00
N VAL A 95 0.61 2.35 -1.76
CA VAL A 95 1.51 3.44 -1.34
C VAL A 95 0.84 4.80 -1.41
N ILE A 96 0.09 5.06 -2.46
CA ILE A 96 -0.55 6.37 -2.68
C ILE A 96 -1.84 6.43 -1.85
N ALA A 97 -2.04 7.52 -1.13
CA ALA A 97 -3.26 7.75 -0.36
C ALA A 97 -4.50 7.79 -1.26
N ARG A 98 -5.64 7.31 -0.74
CA ARG A 98 -6.93 7.41 -1.46
C ARG A 98 -7.33 8.87 -1.59
N GLY A 99 -7.84 9.25 -2.77
CA GLY A 99 -8.24 10.63 -3.07
C GLY A 99 -7.10 11.54 -3.53
N TYR A 100 -5.85 11.08 -3.52
CA TYR A 100 -4.72 11.90 -3.96
C TYR A 100 -4.59 11.97 -5.49
N HIS A 101 -4.77 10.84 -6.17
CA HIS A 101 -4.64 10.78 -7.64
C HIS A 101 -5.84 10.07 -8.26
N PRO A 102 -6.69 10.78 -9.03
CA PRO A 102 -7.93 10.22 -9.58
C PRO A 102 -7.73 8.95 -10.41
N GLU A 103 -6.72 8.90 -11.28
CA GLU A 103 -6.44 7.72 -12.11
C GLU A 103 -6.06 6.49 -11.27
N VAL A 104 -5.31 6.69 -10.17
CA VAL A 104 -4.95 5.61 -9.24
C VAL A 104 -6.20 5.07 -8.54
N ASP A 105 -7.10 5.95 -8.13
CA ASP A 105 -8.35 5.56 -7.48
C ASP A 105 -9.30 4.86 -8.45
N GLU A 106 -9.36 5.29 -9.71
CA GLU A 106 -10.10 4.62 -10.77
C GLU A 106 -9.57 3.19 -11.00
N LEU A 107 -8.25 3.03 -11.17
CA LEU A 107 -7.64 1.71 -11.33
C LEU A 107 -7.86 0.80 -10.13
N ARG A 108 -7.83 1.34 -8.91
CA ARG A 108 -8.18 0.59 -7.69
C ARG A 108 -9.63 0.15 -7.70
N SER A 109 -10.55 1.05 -8.09
CA SER A 109 -11.98 0.73 -8.18
C SER A 109 -12.23 -0.40 -9.16
N ILE A 110 -11.61 -0.37 -10.34
CA ILE A 110 -11.69 -1.45 -11.33
C ILE A 110 -11.15 -2.76 -10.73
N ARG A 111 -9.98 -2.75 -10.10
CA ARG A 111 -9.40 -3.94 -9.46
C ARG A 111 -10.29 -4.50 -8.34
N ASP A 112 -10.80 -3.64 -7.48
CA ASP A 112 -11.61 -4.05 -6.34
C ASP A 112 -12.99 -4.57 -6.80
N ASN A 113 -13.57 -3.95 -7.83
CA ASN A 113 -14.80 -4.44 -8.46
C ASN A 113 -14.61 -5.82 -9.11
N THR A 114 -13.48 -6.02 -9.79
CA THR A 114 -13.12 -7.32 -10.38
C THR A 114 -13.08 -8.43 -9.34
N LYS A 115 -12.47 -8.19 -8.17
CA LYS A 115 -12.45 -9.16 -7.07
C LYS A 115 -13.86 -9.48 -6.57
N GLY A 116 -14.71 -8.47 -6.44
CA GLY A 116 -16.10 -8.64 -6.02
C GLY A 116 -16.91 -9.48 -7.03
N VAL A 117 -16.76 -9.20 -8.32
CA VAL A 117 -17.42 -9.96 -9.40
C VAL A 117 -16.97 -11.41 -9.43
N LEU A 118 -15.66 -11.66 -9.32
CA LEU A 118 -15.11 -13.02 -9.28
C LEU A 118 -15.59 -13.80 -8.05
N ALA A 119 -15.63 -13.17 -6.88
CA ALA A 119 -16.13 -13.80 -5.65
C ALA A 119 -17.63 -14.13 -5.74
N SER A 120 -18.43 -13.24 -6.33
CA SER A 120 -19.86 -13.48 -6.57
C SER A 120 -20.08 -14.62 -7.56
N LEU A 121 -19.29 -14.66 -8.64
CA LEU A 121 -19.30 -15.74 -9.62
C LEU A 121 -18.93 -17.08 -8.97
N GLU A 122 -17.87 -17.10 -8.16
CA GLU A 122 -17.44 -18.30 -7.43
C GLU A 122 -18.56 -18.85 -6.52
N THR A 123 -19.21 -17.96 -5.77
CA THR A 123 -20.33 -18.33 -4.89
C THR A 123 -21.49 -18.93 -5.69
N ARG A 124 -21.91 -18.27 -6.77
CA ARG A 124 -22.98 -18.75 -7.65
C ARG A 124 -22.64 -20.12 -8.27
N LEU A 125 -21.43 -20.28 -8.80
CA LEU A 125 -21.00 -21.55 -9.38
C LEU A 125 -20.95 -22.69 -8.36
N ARG A 126 -20.60 -22.41 -7.10
CA ARG A 126 -20.70 -23.39 -6.00
C ARG A 126 -22.14 -23.83 -5.75
N GLU A 127 -23.08 -22.90 -5.76
CA GLU A 127 -24.51 -23.19 -5.56
C GLU A 127 -25.09 -23.98 -6.74
N GLU A 128 -24.81 -23.56 -7.98
CA GLU A 128 -25.30 -24.22 -9.20
C GLU A 128 -24.74 -25.62 -9.38
N THR A 129 -23.47 -25.84 -9.08
CA THR A 129 -22.82 -27.16 -9.28
C THR A 129 -22.92 -28.08 -8.06
N GLY A 130 -23.23 -27.55 -6.89
CA GLY A 130 -23.17 -28.28 -5.62
C GLY A 130 -21.73 -28.62 -5.19
N ILE A 131 -20.71 -27.98 -5.73
CA ILE A 131 -19.29 -28.22 -5.42
C ILE A 131 -18.80 -27.19 -4.37
N PRO A 132 -18.74 -27.54 -3.07
CA PRO A 132 -18.48 -26.57 -2.01
C PRO A 132 -17.03 -26.02 -2.02
N LYS A 133 -16.09 -26.75 -2.61
CA LYS A 133 -14.67 -26.38 -2.68
C LYS A 133 -14.23 -25.88 -4.07
N LEU A 134 -15.19 -25.52 -4.93
CA LEU A 134 -14.89 -24.86 -6.19
C LEU A 134 -14.21 -23.50 -5.92
N LYS A 135 -13.14 -23.22 -6.65
CA LYS A 135 -12.39 -21.95 -6.58
C LYS A 135 -12.12 -21.38 -7.95
N ILE A 136 -12.16 -20.07 -8.08
CA ILE A 136 -11.69 -19.37 -9.27
C ILE A 136 -10.25 -18.90 -9.00
N GLY A 137 -9.33 -19.21 -9.91
CA GLY A 137 -7.94 -18.77 -9.87
C GLY A 137 -7.50 -18.18 -11.18
N TYR A 138 -6.30 -17.62 -11.20
CA TYR A 138 -5.67 -17.04 -12.40
C TYR A 138 -4.33 -17.72 -12.68
N ASN A 139 -4.07 -17.97 -13.97
CA ASN A 139 -2.81 -18.49 -14.45
C ASN A 139 -2.33 -17.69 -15.67
N HIS A 140 -1.07 -17.32 -15.70
CA HIS A 140 -0.49 -16.53 -16.81
C HIS A 140 -0.56 -17.21 -18.19
N VAL A 141 -0.71 -18.54 -18.24
CA VAL A 141 -0.71 -19.29 -19.52
C VAL A 141 -2.09 -19.33 -20.15
N PHE A 142 -3.16 -19.49 -19.36
CA PHE A 142 -4.52 -19.67 -19.91
C PHE A 142 -5.59 -18.80 -19.22
N GLY A 143 -5.17 -17.82 -18.39
CA GLY A 143 -6.07 -16.85 -17.77
C GLY A 143 -6.81 -17.36 -16.55
N TYR A 144 -8.04 -16.90 -16.35
CA TYR A 144 -8.88 -17.35 -15.26
C TYR A 144 -9.35 -18.79 -15.47
N TYR A 145 -9.39 -19.55 -14.38
CA TYR A 145 -9.84 -20.96 -14.39
C TYR A 145 -10.67 -21.28 -13.14
N ILE A 146 -11.45 -22.34 -13.26
CA ILE A 146 -12.21 -22.96 -12.17
C ILE A 146 -11.45 -24.19 -11.72
N GLU A 147 -11.08 -24.28 -10.44
CA GLU A 147 -10.41 -25.44 -9.86
C GLU A 147 -11.41 -26.28 -9.06
N VAL A 148 -11.47 -27.56 -9.38
CA VAL A 148 -12.34 -28.56 -8.73
C VAL A 148 -11.46 -29.69 -8.23
N SER A 149 -11.60 -30.04 -6.95
CA SER A 149 -10.88 -31.19 -6.38
C SER A 149 -11.38 -32.52 -6.93
N ASN A 150 -10.52 -33.55 -6.94
CA ASN A 150 -10.82 -34.86 -7.47
C ASN A 150 -12.09 -35.51 -6.87
N SER A 151 -12.41 -35.17 -5.61
CA SER A 151 -13.58 -35.68 -4.91
C SER A 151 -14.92 -35.25 -5.53
N TYR A 152 -14.93 -34.18 -6.33
CA TYR A 152 -16.15 -33.58 -6.89
C TYR A 152 -16.18 -33.59 -8.43
N LYS A 153 -15.29 -34.35 -9.08
CA LYS A 153 -15.24 -34.43 -10.56
C LYS A 153 -16.56 -34.80 -11.19
N ASN A 154 -17.33 -35.72 -10.55
CA ASN A 154 -18.59 -36.23 -11.06
C ASN A 154 -19.71 -35.18 -11.05
N LEU A 155 -19.53 -34.05 -10.34
CA LEU A 155 -20.49 -32.96 -10.27
C LEU A 155 -20.16 -31.81 -11.27
N VAL A 156 -19.07 -31.94 -12.00
CA VAL A 156 -18.67 -30.92 -12.99
C VAL A 156 -19.58 -30.99 -14.20
N PRO A 157 -20.24 -29.89 -14.60
CA PRO A 157 -21.09 -29.85 -15.78
C PRO A 157 -20.30 -30.15 -17.06
N GLU A 158 -20.95 -30.78 -18.04
CA GLU A 158 -20.34 -31.10 -19.37
C GLU A 158 -19.91 -29.86 -20.15
N SER A 159 -20.51 -28.71 -19.84
CA SER A 159 -20.13 -27.39 -20.42
C SER A 159 -18.77 -26.89 -20.00
N TYR A 160 -18.17 -27.45 -18.96
CA TYR A 160 -16.85 -27.05 -18.47
C TYR A 160 -15.75 -27.69 -19.32
N ILE A 161 -14.90 -26.89 -19.90
CA ILE A 161 -13.77 -27.32 -20.74
C ILE A 161 -12.56 -27.53 -19.87
N ARG A 162 -12.10 -28.79 -19.73
CA ARG A 162 -10.89 -29.11 -18.96
C ARG A 162 -9.64 -28.55 -19.65
N LYS A 163 -8.81 -27.84 -18.91
CA LYS A 163 -7.53 -27.26 -19.35
C LYS A 163 -6.31 -27.91 -18.72
N GLN A 164 -6.41 -28.33 -17.48
CA GLN A 164 -5.27 -28.90 -16.77
C GLN A 164 -5.74 -29.95 -15.74
N THR A 165 -5.00 -31.03 -15.65
CA THR A 165 -5.15 -32.04 -14.60
C THR A 165 -4.02 -31.87 -13.59
N LEU A 166 -4.37 -31.80 -12.32
CA LEU A 166 -3.46 -31.73 -11.19
C LEU A 166 -3.57 -33.01 -10.35
N THR A 167 -2.60 -33.25 -9.48
CA THR A 167 -2.64 -34.38 -8.54
C THR A 167 -3.85 -34.31 -7.61
N SER A 168 -4.26 -33.11 -7.19
CA SER A 168 -5.36 -32.88 -6.24
C SER A 168 -6.69 -32.50 -6.86
N GLY A 169 -6.75 -32.22 -8.18
CA GLY A 169 -7.93 -31.71 -8.84
C GLY A 169 -7.76 -31.49 -10.33
N GLU A 170 -8.72 -30.83 -10.91
CA GLU A 170 -8.70 -30.42 -12.31
C GLU A 170 -9.08 -28.95 -12.46
N ARG A 171 -8.55 -28.31 -13.50
CA ARG A 171 -8.83 -26.93 -13.85
C ARG A 171 -9.62 -26.85 -15.14
N TYR A 172 -10.69 -26.07 -15.08
CA TYR A 172 -11.64 -25.90 -16.14
C TYR A 172 -11.76 -24.42 -16.54
N ILE A 173 -12.23 -24.18 -17.76
CA ILE A 173 -12.69 -22.87 -18.22
C ILE A 173 -14.13 -22.98 -18.68
N THR A 174 -14.87 -21.88 -18.58
CA THR A 174 -16.21 -21.72 -19.14
C THR A 174 -16.24 -20.51 -20.06
N GLN A 175 -17.23 -20.45 -20.95
CA GLN A 175 -17.40 -19.29 -21.82
C GLN A 175 -17.66 -18.02 -21.01
N GLU A 176 -18.48 -18.12 -19.96
CA GLU A 176 -18.77 -17.01 -19.05
C GLU A 176 -17.52 -16.45 -18.38
N LEU A 177 -16.60 -17.33 -17.93
CA LEU A 177 -15.35 -16.90 -17.31
C LEU A 177 -14.42 -16.23 -18.31
N LYS A 178 -14.41 -16.66 -19.57
CA LYS A 178 -13.68 -16.00 -20.65
C LYS A 178 -14.26 -14.64 -21.02
N ASP A 179 -15.58 -14.53 -21.06
CA ASP A 179 -16.25 -13.26 -21.36
C ASP A 179 -16.00 -12.24 -20.24
N LEU A 180 -15.95 -12.71 -18.99
CA LEU A 180 -15.58 -11.89 -17.85
C LEU A 180 -14.12 -11.47 -17.93
N GLU A 181 -13.21 -12.36 -18.27
CA GLU A 181 -11.78 -12.07 -18.47
C GLU A 181 -11.58 -10.97 -19.50
N SER A 182 -12.26 -11.06 -20.64
CA SER A 182 -12.19 -10.05 -21.71
C SER A 182 -12.71 -8.66 -21.31
N LYS A 183 -13.48 -8.55 -20.26
CA LYS A 183 -13.96 -7.28 -19.70
C LYS A 183 -13.03 -6.70 -18.63
N ILE A 184 -12.16 -7.54 -18.05
CA ILE A 184 -11.22 -7.18 -17.00
C ILE A 184 -9.87 -6.76 -17.59
N LEU A 185 -9.45 -7.36 -18.70
CA LEU A 185 -8.20 -7.09 -19.42
C LEU A 185 -8.41 -6.10 -20.55
#